data_21623927c46f9ae0d53b03bda18d2b59
#
_entry.id   21623927c46f9ae0d53b03bda18d2b59
#
_cell.length_a   1.000
_cell.length_b   1.000
_cell.length_c   1.000
_cell.angle_alpha   90.00
_cell.angle_beta   90.00
_cell.angle_gamma   90.00
#
_symmetry.space_group_name_H-M   'P 1'
#
loop_
_entity.id
_entity.type
_entity.pdbx_description
1 polymer ?
#
loop_
_entity_poly.entity_id
_entity_poly.type
_entity_poly.pdbx_seq_one_letter_code
_entity_poly.pdbx_strand_id
1 'polypeptide(L)'
;MFSTFEFPFSDDEALPKIPITLSYANFSVSANALLDSGSTVNLLPYDIGLQLGAIWEEQTVRLPLAGNLARVEAKGLFVQVQIGNLEPVRLAFAWAQAAHVPLILGQTNFFREFDVCFQRSRRTIEVTRFH
;
A
#
# COMPACT_ATOMS: atom_id res chain seq x y z
N MET A 1 -19.80 3.15 -12.46
CA MET A 1 -20.27 2.43 -11.27
C MET A 1 -19.24 2.55 -10.15
N PHE A 2 -19.71 2.75 -8.93
CA PHE A 2 -18.86 2.82 -7.76
C PHE A 2 -19.01 1.57 -6.92
N SER A 3 -17.90 1.05 -6.42
CA SER A 3 -17.89 0.03 -5.38
C SER A 3 -17.19 0.60 -4.16
N THR A 4 -17.81 0.43 -2.99
CA THR A 4 -17.33 1.02 -1.74
C THR A 4 -17.17 -0.06 -0.67
N PHE A 5 -16.11 0.06 0.11
CA PHE A 5 -15.90 -0.78 1.28
C PHE A 5 -15.55 0.10 2.46
N GLU A 6 -16.13 -0.19 3.63
CA GLU A 6 -15.89 0.57 4.85
C GLU A 6 -15.03 -0.23 5.82
N PHE A 7 -14.10 0.46 6.44
CA PHE A 7 -13.23 -0.11 7.47
C PHE A 7 -13.42 0.66 8.77
N PRO A 8 -13.63 -0.03 9.89
CA PRO A 8 -13.56 0.66 11.18
C PRO A 8 -12.10 1.03 11.48
N PHE A 9 -11.89 2.12 12.21
CA PHE A 9 -10.57 2.37 12.78
C PHE A 9 -10.72 2.85 14.22
N SER A 10 -9.73 2.45 15.04
CA SER A 10 -9.74 2.68 16.47
C SER A 10 -9.25 4.09 16.81
N ASP A 11 -9.80 4.70 17.86
CA ASP A 11 -9.28 5.93 18.42
C ASP A 11 -7.88 5.75 19.00
N ASP A 12 -7.48 4.51 19.31
CA ASP A 12 -6.15 4.18 19.79
C ASP A 12 -5.10 4.27 18.68
N GLU A 13 -5.54 4.20 17.42
CA GLU A 13 -4.66 4.34 16.27
C GLU A 13 -4.51 5.81 15.91
N ALA A 14 -3.28 6.31 15.99
CA ALA A 14 -3.00 7.68 15.57
C ALA A 14 -2.99 7.85 14.05
N LEU A 15 -2.83 6.74 13.31
CA LEU A 15 -2.67 6.76 11.87
C LEU A 15 -3.76 5.94 11.18
N PRO A 16 -4.23 6.39 10.01
CA PRO A 16 -5.27 5.68 9.27
C PRO A 16 -4.69 4.46 8.56
N LYS A 17 -4.97 3.28 9.06
CA LYS A 17 -4.52 2.02 8.48
C LYS A 17 -5.71 1.15 8.12
N ILE A 18 -5.58 0.41 7.03
CA ILE A 18 -6.56 -0.57 6.60
C ILE A 18 -5.88 -1.91 6.34
N PRO A 19 -6.56 -3.03 6.60
CA PRO A 19 -6.04 -4.34 6.20
C PRO A 19 -6.17 -4.50 4.69
N ILE A 20 -5.12 -5.00 4.05
CA ILE A 20 -5.12 -5.31 2.63
C ILE A 20 -4.51 -6.68 2.39
N THR A 21 -4.81 -7.26 1.23
CA THR A 21 -4.16 -8.48 0.78
C THR A 21 -3.30 -8.16 -0.42
N LEU A 22 -2.03 -8.50 -0.30
CA LEU A 22 -1.05 -8.34 -1.37
C LEU A 22 -0.82 -9.69 -2.03
N SER A 23 -0.74 -9.71 -3.36
CA SER A 23 -0.47 -10.94 -4.10
C SER A 23 0.59 -10.71 -5.17
N TYR A 24 1.48 -11.69 -5.31
CA TYR A 24 2.54 -11.66 -6.30
C TYR A 24 2.82 -13.09 -6.73
N ALA A 25 2.65 -13.38 -8.04
CA ALA A 25 2.71 -14.74 -8.55
C ALA A 25 1.75 -15.65 -7.76
N ASN A 26 2.25 -16.67 -7.08
CA ASN A 26 1.43 -17.64 -6.35
C ASN A 26 1.37 -17.38 -4.85
N PHE A 27 1.88 -16.24 -4.39
CA PHE A 27 1.96 -15.93 -2.97
C PHE A 27 1.04 -14.78 -2.60
N SER A 28 0.51 -14.82 -1.39
CA SER A 28 -0.32 -13.76 -0.83
C SER A 28 0.10 -13.46 0.61
N VAL A 29 0.04 -12.19 0.96
CA VAL A 29 0.34 -11.71 2.30
C VAL A 29 -0.74 -10.72 2.71
N SER A 30 -1.27 -10.86 3.92
CA SER A 30 -2.18 -9.87 4.50
C SER A 30 -1.40 -8.97 5.44
N ALA A 31 -1.61 -7.69 5.32
CA ALA A 31 -0.90 -6.69 6.14
C ALA A 31 -1.74 -5.43 6.27
N ASN A 32 -1.43 -4.62 7.29
CA ASN A 32 -2.07 -3.33 7.48
C ASN A 32 -1.27 -2.27 6.73
N ALA A 33 -1.96 -1.48 5.91
CA ALA A 33 -1.35 -0.43 5.11
C ALA A 33 -1.76 0.94 5.64
N LEU A 34 -0.79 1.84 5.72
CA LEU A 34 -1.01 3.23 6.06
C LEU A 34 -1.49 3.98 4.82
N LEU A 35 -2.63 4.66 4.93
CA LEU A 35 -3.13 5.54 3.88
C LEU A 35 -2.50 6.91 4.07
N ASP A 36 -1.62 7.29 3.14
CA ASP A 36 -0.82 8.51 3.29
C ASP A 36 -0.86 9.35 2.02
N SER A 37 -1.75 10.33 2.00
CA SER A 37 -1.87 11.25 0.86
C SER A 37 -0.64 12.15 0.69
N GLY A 38 0.22 12.23 1.71
CA GLY A 38 1.47 12.96 1.63
C GLY A 38 2.61 12.16 0.99
N SER A 39 2.43 10.86 0.79
CA SER A 39 3.43 10.03 0.13
C SER A 39 3.21 10.04 -1.38
N THR A 40 4.28 10.28 -2.14
CA THR A 40 4.20 10.23 -3.60
C THR A 40 4.18 8.80 -4.13
N VAL A 41 4.65 7.83 -3.37
CA VAL A 41 4.76 6.43 -3.80
C VAL A 41 4.01 5.51 -2.84
N ASN A 42 3.67 4.33 -3.35
CA ASN A 42 3.33 3.20 -2.49
C ASN A 42 4.64 2.58 -2.02
N LEU A 43 4.78 2.38 -0.73
CA LEU A 43 6.03 1.88 -0.14
C LEU A 43 5.81 0.45 0.36
N LEU A 44 6.67 -0.47 -0.08
CA LEU A 44 6.61 -1.87 0.32
C LEU A 44 7.82 -2.20 1.19
N PRO A 45 7.61 -2.65 2.44
CA PRO A 45 8.73 -3.11 3.27
C PRO A 45 9.47 -4.29 2.65
N TYR A 46 10.76 -4.38 2.92
CA TYR A 46 11.61 -5.40 2.32
C TYR A 46 11.12 -6.82 2.62
N ASP A 47 10.81 -7.09 3.87
CA ASP A 47 10.39 -8.42 4.31
C ASP A 47 9.07 -8.87 3.67
N ILE A 48 8.14 -7.94 3.41
CA ILE A 48 6.90 -8.28 2.75
C ILE A 48 7.16 -8.72 1.31
N GLY A 49 8.03 -8.00 0.59
CA GLY A 49 8.42 -8.42 -0.75
C GLY A 49 9.03 -9.81 -0.78
N LEU A 50 9.86 -10.12 0.21
CA LEU A 50 10.45 -11.46 0.33
C LEU A 50 9.37 -12.51 0.61
N GLN A 51 8.42 -12.23 1.48
CA GLN A 51 7.30 -13.14 1.77
C GLN A 51 6.44 -13.39 0.53
N LEU A 52 6.37 -12.41 -0.36
CA LEU A 52 5.66 -12.55 -1.63
C LEU A 52 6.46 -13.34 -2.67
N GLY A 53 7.68 -13.75 -2.34
CA GLY A 53 8.52 -14.50 -3.25
C GLY A 53 9.24 -13.65 -4.28
N ALA A 54 9.24 -12.32 -4.12
CA ALA A 54 9.97 -11.46 -5.03
C ALA A 54 11.47 -11.59 -4.79
N ILE A 55 12.25 -11.47 -5.86
CA ILE A 55 13.70 -11.60 -5.81
C ILE A 55 14.30 -10.22 -6.09
N TRP A 56 14.98 -9.69 -5.09
CA TRP A 56 15.50 -8.32 -5.14
C TRP A 56 16.43 -8.11 -6.35
N GLU A 57 17.33 -9.04 -6.58
CA GLU A 57 18.35 -8.94 -7.64
C GLU A 57 17.75 -8.98 -9.04
N GLU A 58 16.52 -9.47 -9.18
CA GLU A 58 15.84 -9.51 -10.47
C GLU A 58 15.12 -8.20 -10.81
N GLN A 59 14.96 -7.31 -9.83
CA GLN A 59 14.32 -6.02 -10.07
C GLN A 59 15.34 -5.02 -10.58
N THR A 60 14.99 -4.31 -11.66
CA THR A 60 15.95 -3.48 -12.39
C THR A 60 15.66 -1.98 -12.31
N VAL A 61 14.44 -1.59 -11.92
CA VAL A 61 14.07 -0.18 -11.87
C VAL A 61 14.35 0.35 -10.48
N ARG A 62 15.32 1.27 -10.37
CA ARG A 62 15.64 1.92 -9.10
C ARG A 62 14.77 3.16 -8.93
N LEU A 63 14.26 3.36 -7.75
CA LEU A 63 13.39 4.48 -7.42
C LEU A 63 14.01 5.28 -6.27
N PRO A 64 14.14 6.62 -6.40
CA PRO A 64 14.58 7.44 -5.28
C PRO A 64 13.46 7.60 -4.26
N LEU A 65 13.82 7.57 -2.99
CA LEU A 65 12.90 7.88 -1.90
C LEU A 65 13.25 9.25 -1.33
N ALA A 66 12.28 9.88 -0.68
CA ALA A 66 12.42 11.24 -0.17
C ALA A 66 12.52 11.25 1.36
N GLY A 67 12.88 12.41 1.92
CA GLY A 67 12.89 12.64 3.35
C GLY A 67 13.92 11.77 4.07
N ASN A 68 13.52 11.23 5.20
CA ASN A 68 14.40 10.37 6.02
C ASN A 68 14.71 9.02 5.38
N LEU A 69 14.07 8.69 4.26
CA LEU A 69 14.32 7.45 3.51
C LEU A 69 15.23 7.67 2.28
N ALA A 70 15.80 8.87 2.12
CA ALA A 70 16.57 9.21 0.92
C ALA A 70 17.79 8.31 0.70
N ARG A 71 18.31 7.69 1.75
CA ARG A 71 19.48 6.78 1.65
C ARG A 71 19.08 5.31 1.53
N VAL A 72 17.79 5.01 1.60
CA VAL A 72 17.30 3.64 1.48
C VAL A 72 17.18 3.31 -0.01
N GLU A 73 17.74 2.17 -0.41
CA GLU A 73 17.55 1.68 -1.77
C GLU A 73 16.14 1.15 -1.96
N ALA A 74 15.53 1.48 -3.08
CA ALA A 74 14.22 0.98 -3.46
C ALA A 74 14.21 0.62 -4.93
N LYS A 75 13.46 -0.44 -5.24
CA LYS A 75 13.25 -0.90 -6.61
C LYS A 75 11.76 -1.02 -6.88
N GLY A 76 11.38 -0.75 -8.12
CA GLY A 76 9.98 -0.88 -8.53
C GLY A 76 9.52 -2.32 -8.53
N LEU A 77 8.35 -2.58 -7.98
CA LEU A 77 7.73 -3.90 -7.99
C LEU A 77 6.21 -3.73 -8.15
N PHE A 78 5.64 -4.45 -9.10
CA PHE A 78 4.19 -4.46 -9.26
C PHE A 78 3.60 -5.57 -8.41
N VAL A 79 2.62 -5.21 -7.59
CA VAL A 79 1.95 -6.14 -6.68
C VAL A 79 0.45 -5.96 -6.83
N GLN A 80 -0.28 -7.06 -6.85
CA GLN A 80 -1.73 -7.01 -6.86
C GLN A 80 -2.24 -6.77 -5.45
N VAL A 81 -3.18 -5.82 -5.32
CA VAL A 81 -3.72 -5.41 -4.03
C VAL A 81 -5.22 -5.61 -4.02
N GLN A 82 -5.74 -6.26 -2.99
CA GLN A 82 -7.17 -6.36 -2.77
C GLN A 82 -7.55 -5.68 -1.47
N ILE A 83 -8.56 -4.82 -1.55
CA ILE A 83 -9.10 -4.06 -0.42
C ILE A 83 -10.51 -4.54 -0.18
N GLY A 84 -10.73 -5.21 0.96
CA GLY A 84 -12.01 -5.78 1.27
C GLY A 84 -12.49 -6.74 0.18
N ASN A 85 -13.71 -6.52 -0.30
CA ASN A 85 -14.29 -7.29 -1.39
C ASN A 85 -14.25 -6.56 -2.74
N LEU A 86 -13.51 -5.45 -2.81
CA LEU A 86 -13.35 -4.72 -4.07
C LEU A 86 -12.48 -5.53 -5.03
N GLU A 87 -12.65 -5.25 -6.34
CA GLU A 87 -11.85 -5.92 -7.36
C GLU A 87 -10.35 -5.66 -7.11
N PRO A 88 -9.50 -6.69 -7.23
CA PRO A 88 -8.07 -6.49 -7.07
C PRO A 88 -7.52 -5.53 -8.12
N VAL A 89 -6.51 -4.77 -7.75
CA VAL A 89 -5.84 -3.83 -8.64
C VAL A 89 -4.34 -4.03 -8.56
N ARG A 90 -3.67 -3.90 -9.70
CA ARG A 90 -2.21 -3.98 -9.77
C ARG A 90 -1.63 -2.61 -9.49
N LEU A 91 -0.85 -2.50 -8.43
CA LEU A 91 -0.22 -1.26 -8.03
C LEU A 91 1.30 -1.34 -8.14
N ALA A 92 1.91 -0.20 -8.44
CA ALA A 92 3.36 -0.07 -8.46
C ALA A 92 3.85 0.33 -7.07
N PHE A 93 4.80 -0.40 -6.53
CA PHE A 93 5.40 -0.13 -5.23
C PHE A 93 6.86 0.23 -5.38
N ALA A 94 7.33 1.10 -4.50
CA ALA A 94 8.75 1.24 -4.23
C ALA A 94 9.08 0.20 -3.15
N TRP A 95 9.71 -0.89 -3.56
CA TRP A 95 10.14 -1.96 -2.66
C TRP A 95 11.44 -1.53 -2.00
N ALA A 96 11.37 -1.18 -0.73
CA ALA A 96 12.48 -0.61 0.00
C ALA A 96 13.31 -1.70 0.67
N GLN A 97 14.63 -1.61 0.54
CA GLN A 97 15.54 -2.53 1.22
C GLN A 97 15.84 -2.01 2.63
N ALA A 98 14.81 -2.02 3.46
CA ALA A 98 14.91 -1.54 4.83
C ALA A 98 13.92 -2.32 5.72
N ALA A 99 14.34 -2.60 6.94
CA ALA A 99 13.61 -3.48 7.85
C ALA A 99 12.42 -2.82 8.52
N HIS A 100 12.46 -1.51 8.75
CA HIS A 100 11.49 -0.85 9.62
C HIS A 100 10.73 0.28 8.94
N VAL A 101 10.39 0.08 7.66
CA VAL A 101 9.53 1.02 6.96
C VAL A 101 8.10 0.53 7.00
N PRO A 102 7.11 1.43 7.07
CA PRO A 102 5.71 1.03 7.01
C PRO A 102 5.29 0.66 5.59
N LEU A 103 4.25 -0.16 5.49
CA LEU A 103 3.56 -0.37 4.23
C LEU A 103 2.67 0.84 3.99
N ILE A 104 2.91 1.57 2.89
CA ILE A 104 2.21 2.83 2.60
C ILE A 104 1.50 2.73 1.26
N LEU A 105 0.28 3.24 1.23
CA LEU A 105 -0.46 3.48 -0.01
C LEU A 105 -0.50 4.98 -0.25
N GLY A 106 0.03 5.43 -1.39
CA GLY A 106 0.29 6.84 -1.67
C GLY A 106 -0.30 7.34 -2.99
N GLN A 107 0.14 8.54 -3.39
CA GLN A 107 -0.43 9.26 -4.53
C GLN A 107 -0.19 8.57 -5.87
N THR A 108 1.02 8.09 -6.08
CA THR A 108 1.32 7.41 -7.32
C THR A 108 0.73 6.03 -7.26
N ASN A 109 -0.37 5.88 -7.96
CA ASN A 109 -1.12 4.70 -8.26
C ASN A 109 -2.27 4.40 -7.31
N PHE A 110 -2.12 4.38 -5.97
CA PHE A 110 -3.26 4.01 -5.13
C PHE A 110 -4.37 5.06 -5.19
N PHE A 111 -4.04 6.32 -4.91
CA PHE A 111 -5.06 7.37 -4.90
C PHE A 111 -5.56 7.75 -6.29
N ARG A 112 -4.98 7.19 -7.34
CA ARG A 112 -5.52 7.29 -8.70
C ARG A 112 -6.62 6.27 -8.95
N GLU A 113 -6.58 5.15 -8.24
CA GLU A 113 -7.55 4.06 -8.40
C GLU A 113 -8.70 4.13 -7.40
N PHE A 114 -8.47 4.77 -6.24
CA PHE A 114 -9.42 4.76 -5.15
C PHE A 114 -9.61 6.16 -4.57
N ASP A 115 -10.86 6.46 -4.24
CA ASP A 115 -11.20 7.60 -3.40
C ASP A 115 -11.29 7.13 -1.95
N VAL A 116 -10.78 7.95 -1.03
CA VAL A 116 -10.77 7.61 0.39
C VAL A 116 -11.41 8.74 1.18
N CYS A 117 -12.36 8.37 2.01
CA CYS A 117 -13.03 9.30 2.92
C CYS A 117 -12.77 8.89 4.36
N PHE A 118 -12.19 9.79 5.13
CA PHE A 118 -11.97 9.58 6.56
C PHE A 118 -13.14 10.19 7.34
N GLN A 119 -13.96 9.34 7.93
CA GLN A 119 -15.10 9.76 8.72
C GLN A 119 -14.75 9.59 10.20
N ARG A 120 -14.01 10.54 10.73
CA ARG A 120 -13.44 10.45 12.07
C ARG A 120 -14.52 10.31 13.14
N SER A 121 -15.59 11.09 13.04
CA SER A 121 -16.68 11.05 14.01
C SER A 121 -17.41 9.70 14.05
N ARG A 122 -17.37 8.98 12.93
CA ARG A 122 -18.00 7.66 12.79
C ARG A 122 -16.98 6.53 12.94
N ARG A 123 -15.72 6.86 13.14
CA ARG A 123 -14.61 5.90 13.24
C ARG A 123 -14.56 4.96 12.05
N THR A 124 -14.71 5.51 10.86
CA THR A 124 -14.82 4.73 9.64
C THR A 124 -13.94 5.31 8.55
N ILE A 125 -13.26 4.45 7.81
CA ILE A 125 -12.55 4.80 6.59
C ILE A 125 -13.32 4.17 5.45
N GLU A 126 -13.75 5.00 4.50
CA GLU A 126 -14.49 4.54 3.33
C GLU A 126 -13.58 4.58 2.12
N VAL A 127 -13.45 3.45 1.45
CA VAL A 127 -12.63 3.33 0.24
C VAL A 127 -13.58 3.01 -0.91
N THR A 128 -13.53 3.85 -1.94
CA THR A 128 -14.42 3.74 -3.09
C THR A 128 -13.62 3.66 -4.37
N ARG A 129 -14.00 2.76 -5.25
CA ARG A 129 -13.43 2.65 -6.58
C ARG A 129 -14.52 2.83 -7.62
N PHE A 130 -14.22 3.68 -8.60
CA PHE A 130 -15.07 3.82 -9.79
C PHE A 130 -14.55 2.90 -10.89
N HIS A 131 -15.46 2.12 -11.49
CA HIS A 131 -15.13 1.22 -12.58
C HIS A 131 -16.29 0.97 -13.54
#